data_42672e80af299fbdf9fe1a5518baaddb
#
_entry.id   42672e80af299fbdf9fe1a5518baaddb
#
_cell.length_a   1.000
_cell.length_b   1.000
_cell.length_c   1.000
_cell.angle_alpha   90.00
_cell.angle_beta   90.00
_cell.angle_gamma   90.00
#
_symmetry.space_group_name_H-M   'P 1'
#
loop_
_entity.id
_entity.type
_entity.pdbx_description
1 polymer ?
#
loop_
_entity_poly.entity_id
_entity_poly.type
_entity_poly.pdbx_seq_one_letter_code
_entity_poly.pdbx_strand_id
1 'polypeptide(L)'
;MKKYFYNIMFAFIGALAFTACSEESGTEPGTDSKPVVTVYQYEAQLPLSADNDVIIRVAANSSVESAYYLAEKAEEKTGRNMSAEAYADYVVSNGKKIDNLSAGNPVDLAVTDMMGDYIITVVGVKGTTKYSTETSFKGLDWRDIATGTYYYSKTNVSGKESSPATLQYCANVDGLYRIKDAFNPGYSLKFTGTGSKGSDADGNFEVVRVAAQPTGYTYGKYGDVSIRDVATWQNSDDYLDNQMYESGYCNFWVQYFVSAGNLGYGYDEFVPE
;
A
#
# COMPACT_ATOMS: atom_id res chain seq x y z
N MET A 1 24.68 27.46 10.58
CA MET A 1 23.22 27.54 10.64
C MET A 1 22.67 26.90 9.39
N LYS A 2 22.36 25.61 9.40
CA LYS A 2 21.53 24.83 8.45
C LYS A 2 21.48 23.39 8.97
N LYS A 3 20.83 23.20 10.09
CA LYS A 3 20.40 21.89 10.62
C LYS A 3 18.93 22.07 10.90
N TYR A 4 18.06 21.42 10.17
CA TYR A 4 16.63 21.18 10.37
C TYR A 4 15.92 21.13 9.01
N PHE A 5 16.03 20.00 8.28
CA PHE A 5 15.11 19.75 7.15
C PHE A 5 14.91 18.26 6.79
N TYR A 6 15.31 17.29 7.61
CA TYR A 6 15.22 15.87 7.23
C TYR A 6 14.32 14.98 8.10
N ASN A 7 13.39 15.54 8.87
CA ASN A 7 12.49 14.74 9.71
C ASN A 7 11.01 14.78 9.33
N ILE A 8 10.66 15.11 8.09
CA ILE A 8 9.25 15.18 7.67
C ILE A 8 9.12 14.52 6.31
N MET A 9 9.14 13.20 6.21
CA MET A 9 8.67 12.56 4.99
C MET A 9 8.18 11.10 5.12
N PHE A 10 8.18 10.52 6.30
CA PHE A 10 7.64 9.15 6.48
C PHE A 10 6.36 9.06 7.33
N ALA A 11 5.77 10.19 7.73
CA ALA A 11 4.51 10.23 8.49
C ALA A 11 3.27 10.49 7.62
N PHE A 12 3.36 10.49 6.29
CA PHE A 12 2.26 10.95 5.43
C PHE A 12 1.52 9.84 4.68
N ILE A 13 1.87 8.58 4.82
CA ILE A 13 1.10 7.48 4.22
C ILE A 13 0.00 6.95 5.16
N GLY A 14 0.03 7.35 6.42
CA GLY A 14 -0.96 6.90 7.43
C GLY A 14 -2.02 7.90 7.88
N ALA A 15 -2.07 9.11 7.34
CA ALA A 15 -2.86 10.20 7.94
C ALA A 15 -3.91 10.87 7.02
N LEU A 16 -4.30 10.25 5.91
CA LEU A 16 -5.40 10.79 5.07
C LEU A 16 -6.73 10.05 5.21
N ALA A 17 -6.90 9.24 6.26
CA ALA A 17 -8.13 8.47 6.46
C ALA A 17 -9.09 9.06 7.52
N PHE A 18 -8.91 10.28 8.03
CA PHE A 18 -9.77 10.80 9.09
C PHE A 18 -10.34 12.19 8.81
N THR A 19 -10.93 12.41 7.63
CA THR A 19 -11.86 13.54 7.45
C THR A 19 -13.15 13.11 6.79
N ALA A 20 -13.78 12.08 7.35
CA ALA A 20 -15.19 11.78 7.09
C ALA A 20 -15.92 11.53 8.40
N CYS A 21 -15.61 12.28 9.46
CA CYS A 21 -16.59 12.59 10.48
C CYS A 21 -17.30 13.87 10.05
N SER A 22 -18.28 13.78 9.15
CA SER A 22 -19.39 14.69 9.25
C SER A 22 -20.02 14.35 10.59
N GLU A 23 -20.03 15.30 11.53
CA GLU A 23 -20.87 15.24 12.71
C GLU A 23 -22.33 15.08 12.22
N GLU A 24 -22.79 13.84 12.12
CA GLU A 24 -24.22 13.60 12.13
C GLU A 24 -24.70 13.89 13.53
N SER A 25 -25.19 15.13 13.71
CA SER A 25 -25.91 15.50 14.90
C SER A 25 -27.14 14.59 15.03
N GLY A 26 -27.01 13.54 15.84
CA GLY A 26 -28.09 12.97 16.61
C GLY A 26 -29.26 12.34 15.87
N THR A 27 -29.02 11.30 15.06
CA THR A 27 -30.06 10.34 14.75
C THR A 27 -29.72 9.02 15.43
N GLU A 28 -30.58 8.54 16.31
CA GLU A 28 -30.45 7.22 16.89
C GLU A 28 -30.44 6.17 15.76
N PRO A 29 -29.61 5.10 15.85
CA PRO A 29 -29.61 4.03 14.87
C PRO A 29 -31.02 3.47 14.70
N GLY A 30 -31.60 3.61 13.51
CA GLY A 30 -32.90 3.05 13.17
C GLY A 30 -34.04 4.05 12.90
N THR A 31 -33.83 5.35 13.09
CA THR A 31 -34.87 6.36 12.84
C THR A 31 -34.72 7.10 11.52
N ASP A 32 -33.61 6.91 10.80
CA ASP A 32 -33.39 7.53 9.50
C ASP A 32 -34.24 6.83 8.41
N SER A 33 -35.04 7.60 7.68
CA SER A 33 -35.87 7.09 6.58
C SER A 33 -35.05 6.77 5.32
N LYS A 34 -33.79 7.23 5.26
CA LYS A 34 -32.87 7.00 4.13
C LYS A 34 -32.12 5.66 4.28
N PRO A 35 -31.84 5.00 3.18
CA PRO A 35 -31.06 3.74 3.17
C PRO A 35 -29.56 4.02 3.35
N VAL A 36 -29.14 4.41 4.56
CA VAL A 36 -27.76 4.82 4.83
C VAL A 36 -26.84 3.61 4.87
N VAL A 37 -25.73 3.70 4.12
CA VAL A 37 -24.59 2.81 4.17
C VAL A 37 -23.37 3.57 4.68
N THR A 38 -22.57 2.92 5.53
CA THR A 38 -21.31 3.46 6.04
C THR A 38 -20.19 2.55 5.60
N VAL A 39 -19.07 3.15 5.16
CA VAL A 39 -17.90 2.43 4.65
C VAL A 39 -16.70 2.72 5.53
N TYR A 40 -16.05 1.64 5.99
CA TYR A 40 -14.75 1.69 6.67
C TYR A 40 -13.71 1.01 5.79
N GLN A 41 -12.50 1.55 5.75
CA GLN A 41 -11.42 1.02 4.95
C GLN A 41 -10.35 0.39 5.85
N TYR A 42 -9.88 -0.80 5.49
CA TYR A 42 -8.81 -1.53 6.16
C TYR A 42 -7.74 -1.95 5.15
N GLU A 43 -6.52 -1.98 5.62
CA GLU A 43 -5.39 -2.48 4.84
C GLU A 43 -5.58 -3.97 4.51
N ALA A 44 -5.37 -4.30 3.23
CA ALA A 44 -5.40 -5.69 2.78
C ALA A 44 -4.25 -6.49 3.39
N GLN A 45 -4.53 -7.73 3.76
CA GLN A 45 -3.56 -8.68 4.30
C GLN A 45 -3.33 -9.82 3.31
N LEU A 46 -2.17 -10.46 3.37
CA LEU A 46 -1.88 -11.61 2.51
C LEU A 46 -3.02 -12.65 2.54
N PRO A 47 -3.35 -13.23 1.40
CA PRO A 47 -2.63 -13.21 0.10
C PRO A 47 -2.89 -11.97 -0.78
N LEU A 48 -3.69 -11.02 -0.32
CA LEU A 48 -3.92 -9.75 -1.01
C LEU A 48 -2.70 -8.83 -0.85
N SER A 49 -2.57 -7.87 -1.76
CA SER A 49 -1.48 -6.87 -1.74
C SER A 49 -2.00 -5.52 -1.27
N ALA A 50 -1.52 -5.02 -0.15
CA ALA A 50 -1.84 -3.67 0.32
C ALA A 50 -1.46 -2.55 -0.68
N ASP A 51 -0.62 -2.86 -1.67
CA ASP A 51 -0.24 -1.92 -2.73
C ASP A 51 -1.39 -1.63 -3.71
N ASN A 52 -2.28 -2.62 -3.94
CA ASN A 52 -3.31 -2.55 -4.99
C ASN A 52 -4.68 -3.04 -4.53
N ASP A 53 -4.78 -3.55 -3.31
CA ASP A 53 -5.99 -4.13 -2.76
C ASP A 53 -6.38 -3.44 -1.45
N VAL A 54 -7.68 -3.38 -1.18
CA VAL A 54 -8.22 -2.83 0.06
C VAL A 54 -9.38 -3.68 0.53
N ILE A 55 -9.54 -3.79 1.84
CA ILE A 55 -10.76 -4.33 2.45
C ILE A 55 -11.67 -3.16 2.82
N ILE A 56 -12.89 -3.15 2.31
CA ILE A 56 -13.91 -2.23 2.78
C ILE A 56 -14.94 -2.99 3.61
N ARG A 57 -15.22 -2.49 4.81
CA ARG A 57 -16.36 -2.94 5.62
C ARG A 57 -17.53 -2.03 5.36
N VAL A 58 -18.63 -2.60 4.91
CA VAL A 58 -19.87 -1.89 4.66
C VAL A 58 -20.87 -2.24 5.76
N ALA A 59 -21.38 -1.24 6.44
CA ALA A 59 -22.47 -1.34 7.40
C ALA A 59 -23.72 -0.66 6.84
N ALA A 60 -24.90 -1.13 7.24
CA ALA A 60 -26.17 -0.62 6.79
C ALA A 60 -27.11 -0.32 7.96
N ASN A 61 -27.95 0.70 7.84
CA ASN A 61 -29.07 0.90 8.74
C ASN A 61 -30.27 0.00 8.37
N SER A 62 -31.31 -0.01 9.18
CA SER A 62 -32.52 -0.84 8.98
C SER A 62 -33.34 -0.47 7.75
N SER A 63 -33.07 0.67 7.12
CA SER A 63 -33.77 1.12 5.92
C SER A 63 -33.17 0.58 4.62
N VAL A 64 -31.98 -0.05 4.65
CA VAL A 64 -31.35 -0.62 3.44
C VAL A 64 -31.99 -1.94 3.08
N GLU A 65 -32.61 -2.03 1.89
CA GLU A 65 -33.17 -3.23 1.30
C GLU A 65 -32.17 -3.98 0.42
N SER A 66 -31.28 -3.23 -0.25
CA SER A 66 -30.16 -3.75 -1.03
C SER A 66 -29.05 -2.71 -1.10
N ALA A 67 -27.83 -3.17 -1.38
CA ALA A 67 -26.70 -2.27 -1.59
C ALA A 67 -25.82 -2.77 -2.75
N TYR A 68 -25.16 -1.81 -3.39
CA TYR A 68 -24.28 -2.04 -4.55
C TYR A 68 -23.00 -1.24 -4.36
N TYR A 69 -21.90 -1.73 -4.92
CA TYR A 69 -20.66 -0.96 -4.97
C TYR A 69 -20.03 -0.98 -6.35
N LEU A 70 -19.32 0.09 -6.67
CA LEU A 70 -18.51 0.24 -7.87
C LEU A 70 -17.18 0.87 -7.47
N ALA A 71 -16.08 0.23 -7.87
CA ALA A 71 -14.75 0.81 -7.82
C ALA A 71 -14.34 1.18 -9.24
N GLU A 72 -14.05 2.45 -9.49
CA GLU A 72 -13.58 2.94 -10.77
C GLU A 72 -12.50 4.00 -10.59
N LYS A 73 -11.72 4.26 -11.63
CA LYS A 73 -10.72 5.32 -11.60
C LYS A 73 -11.38 6.68 -11.36
N ALA A 74 -10.74 7.50 -10.52
CA ALA A 74 -11.25 8.83 -10.17
C ALA A 74 -11.49 9.72 -11.42
N GLU A 75 -10.60 9.61 -12.42
CA GLU A 75 -10.74 10.32 -13.70
C GLU A 75 -11.95 9.85 -14.52
N GLU A 76 -12.23 8.54 -14.54
CA GLU A 76 -13.39 7.98 -15.25
C GLU A 76 -14.70 8.46 -14.63
N LYS A 77 -14.79 8.40 -13.29
CA LYS A 77 -15.94 8.92 -12.56
C LYS A 77 -16.17 10.40 -12.85
N THR A 78 -15.12 11.21 -12.76
CA THR A 78 -15.20 12.65 -13.06
C THR A 78 -15.60 12.91 -14.52
N GLY A 79 -15.04 12.14 -15.46
CA GLY A 79 -15.33 12.25 -16.88
C GLY A 79 -16.79 11.93 -17.26
N ARG A 80 -17.51 11.18 -16.42
CA ARG A 80 -18.95 10.90 -16.65
C ARG A 80 -19.82 12.13 -16.53
N ASN A 81 -19.40 13.14 -15.78
CA ASN A 81 -20.13 14.40 -15.55
C ASN A 81 -21.61 14.20 -15.18
N MET A 82 -21.90 13.23 -14.33
CA MET A 82 -23.24 12.88 -13.86
C MET A 82 -23.62 13.66 -12.59
N SER A 83 -24.91 13.92 -12.37
CA SER A 83 -25.41 14.33 -11.06
C SER A 83 -25.25 13.18 -10.05
N ALA A 84 -25.25 13.49 -8.76
CA ALA A 84 -25.15 12.48 -7.69
C ALA A 84 -26.23 11.39 -7.80
N GLU A 85 -27.46 11.77 -8.16
CA GLU A 85 -28.58 10.83 -8.33
C GLU A 85 -28.37 9.93 -9.55
N ALA A 86 -28.00 10.51 -10.71
CA ALA A 86 -27.73 9.76 -11.93
C ALA A 86 -26.53 8.81 -11.74
N TYR A 87 -25.52 9.23 -10.97
CA TYR A 87 -24.39 8.39 -10.66
C TYR A 87 -24.75 7.25 -9.70
N ALA A 88 -25.64 7.50 -8.71
CA ALA A 88 -26.17 6.42 -7.86
C ALA A 88 -26.94 5.37 -8.69
N ASP A 89 -27.74 5.80 -9.69
CA ASP A 89 -28.41 4.90 -10.64
C ASP A 89 -27.41 4.10 -11.47
N TYR A 90 -26.34 4.76 -11.92
CA TYR A 90 -25.26 4.11 -12.66
C TYR A 90 -24.57 3.02 -11.81
N VAL A 91 -24.26 3.31 -10.54
CA VAL A 91 -23.65 2.33 -9.62
C VAL A 91 -24.57 1.13 -9.39
N VAL A 92 -25.86 1.35 -9.19
CA VAL A 92 -26.84 0.26 -9.02
C VAL A 92 -26.93 -0.62 -10.26
N SER A 93 -26.81 -0.01 -11.46
CA SER A 93 -26.95 -0.73 -12.73
C SER A 93 -25.68 -1.44 -13.18
N ASN A 94 -24.50 -0.92 -12.83
CA ASN A 94 -23.20 -1.40 -13.34
C ASN A 94 -22.27 -1.95 -12.25
N GLY A 95 -22.58 -1.68 -10.98
CA GLY A 95 -21.81 -2.15 -9.83
C GLY A 95 -22.14 -3.59 -9.43
N LYS A 96 -21.43 -4.06 -8.43
CA LYS A 96 -21.64 -5.38 -7.82
C LYS A 96 -22.60 -5.26 -6.64
N LYS A 97 -23.58 -6.16 -6.57
CA LYS A 97 -24.46 -6.25 -5.40
C LYS A 97 -23.68 -6.74 -4.18
N ILE A 98 -24.00 -6.18 -3.04
CA ILE A 98 -23.44 -6.62 -1.74
C ILE A 98 -24.45 -7.61 -1.14
N ASP A 99 -24.07 -8.87 -1.10
CA ASP A 99 -24.90 -9.91 -0.51
C ASP A 99 -24.72 -9.97 1.00
N ASN A 100 -25.76 -10.45 1.69
CA ASN A 100 -25.78 -10.66 3.14
C ASN A 100 -25.62 -9.38 4.00
N LEU A 101 -25.69 -8.19 3.42
CA LEU A 101 -25.68 -6.93 4.16
C LEU A 101 -27.05 -6.67 4.79
N SER A 102 -27.07 -6.39 6.08
CA SER A 102 -28.27 -5.99 6.81
C SER A 102 -27.91 -5.15 8.05
N ALA A 103 -28.89 -4.50 8.66
CA ALA A 103 -28.67 -3.76 9.90
C ALA A 103 -28.08 -4.69 10.97
N GLY A 104 -26.97 -4.27 11.57
CA GLY A 104 -26.24 -5.05 12.58
C GLY A 104 -25.39 -6.19 12.05
N ASN A 105 -25.38 -6.44 10.72
CA ASN A 105 -24.55 -7.44 10.08
C ASN A 105 -23.71 -6.79 8.94
N PRO A 106 -22.57 -6.16 9.26
CA PRO A 106 -21.69 -5.56 8.26
C PRO A 106 -21.01 -6.65 7.41
N VAL A 107 -20.60 -6.27 6.19
CA VAL A 107 -19.92 -7.16 5.24
C VAL A 107 -18.56 -6.59 4.88
N ASP A 108 -17.53 -7.43 4.91
CA ASP A 108 -16.19 -7.11 4.44
C ASP A 108 -16.03 -7.55 2.99
N LEU A 109 -15.58 -6.62 2.14
CA LEU A 109 -15.39 -6.82 0.73
C LEU A 109 -13.93 -6.55 0.37
N ALA A 110 -13.28 -7.48 -0.32
CA ALA A 110 -12.00 -7.24 -0.95
C ALA A 110 -12.23 -6.53 -2.29
N VAL A 111 -11.66 -5.35 -2.45
CA VAL A 111 -11.60 -4.63 -3.72
C VAL A 111 -10.15 -4.68 -4.19
N THR A 112 -9.91 -5.29 -5.35
CA THR A 112 -8.58 -5.70 -5.79
C THR A 112 -8.17 -5.09 -7.12
N ASP A 113 -6.87 -5.18 -7.42
CA ASP A 113 -6.28 -4.80 -8.71
C ASP A 113 -6.43 -3.30 -9.05
N MET A 114 -6.46 -2.46 -8.05
CA MET A 114 -6.60 -1.02 -8.19
C MET A 114 -5.23 -0.35 -8.37
N MET A 115 -4.85 -0.01 -9.60
CA MET A 115 -3.64 0.74 -9.91
C MET A 115 -3.96 2.19 -10.24
N GLY A 116 -3.42 3.14 -9.44
CA GLY A 116 -3.70 4.57 -9.54
C GLY A 116 -4.79 5.03 -8.57
N ASP A 117 -5.40 6.17 -8.85
CA ASP A 117 -6.41 6.79 -7.99
C ASP A 117 -7.80 6.22 -8.30
N TYR A 118 -8.43 5.61 -7.32
CA TYR A 118 -9.76 5.01 -7.38
C TYR A 118 -10.74 5.66 -6.42
N ILE A 119 -12.01 5.71 -6.83
CA ILE A 119 -13.14 5.98 -5.95
C ILE A 119 -13.97 4.70 -5.87
N ILE A 120 -14.27 4.29 -4.64
CA ILE A 120 -15.17 3.18 -4.34
C ILE A 120 -16.46 3.82 -3.82
N THR A 121 -17.52 3.71 -4.61
CA THR A 121 -18.85 4.22 -4.26
C THR A 121 -19.74 3.07 -3.84
N VAL A 122 -20.37 3.19 -2.68
CA VAL A 122 -21.36 2.25 -2.16
C VAL A 122 -22.71 2.94 -2.12
N VAL A 123 -23.73 2.29 -2.67
CA VAL A 123 -25.10 2.82 -2.76
C VAL A 123 -26.06 1.92 -2.01
N GLY A 124 -26.68 2.42 -0.96
CA GLY A 124 -27.82 1.80 -0.30
C GLY A 124 -29.13 2.16 -1.00
N VAL A 125 -30.04 1.20 -1.10
CA VAL A 125 -31.31 1.33 -1.84
C VAL A 125 -32.48 0.92 -0.96
N LYS A 126 -33.57 1.73 -1.01
CA LYS A 126 -34.90 1.42 -0.45
C LYS A 126 -35.97 1.86 -1.44
N GLY A 127 -36.61 0.92 -2.10
CA GLY A 127 -37.53 1.25 -3.20
C GLY A 127 -36.85 2.09 -4.28
N THR A 128 -37.30 3.32 -4.47
CA THR A 128 -36.68 4.29 -5.41
C THR A 128 -35.64 5.21 -4.75
N THR A 129 -35.56 5.22 -3.42
CA THR A 129 -34.63 6.08 -2.67
C THR A 129 -33.24 5.45 -2.64
N LYS A 130 -32.22 6.27 -2.90
CA LYS A 130 -30.81 5.87 -2.86
C LYS A 130 -30.00 6.77 -1.97
N TYR A 131 -28.96 6.22 -1.35
CA TYR A 131 -27.98 6.95 -0.57
C TYR A 131 -26.58 6.46 -0.91
N SER A 132 -25.69 7.35 -1.27
CA SER A 132 -24.33 7.02 -1.69
C SER A 132 -23.31 7.43 -0.64
N THR A 133 -22.33 6.57 -0.41
CA THR A 133 -21.14 6.86 0.39
C THR A 133 -19.90 6.51 -0.46
N GLU A 134 -18.86 7.32 -0.36
CA GLU A 134 -17.65 7.16 -1.15
C GLU A 134 -16.42 7.07 -0.26
N THR A 135 -15.45 6.29 -0.71
CA THR A 135 -14.08 6.29 -0.16
C THR A 135 -13.09 6.27 -1.32
N SER A 136 -11.90 6.84 -1.10
CA SER A 136 -10.83 6.85 -2.12
C SER A 136 -9.76 5.84 -1.75
N PHE A 137 -9.14 5.25 -2.77
CA PHE A 137 -7.97 4.40 -2.63
C PHE A 137 -6.92 4.78 -3.68
N LYS A 138 -5.65 4.85 -3.27
CA LYS A 138 -4.54 5.10 -4.17
C LYS A 138 -3.67 3.85 -4.24
N GLY A 139 -3.83 3.08 -5.32
CA GLY A 139 -3.01 1.92 -5.59
C GLY A 139 -1.68 2.30 -6.26
N LEU A 140 -0.65 1.51 -6.01
CA LEU A 140 0.68 1.72 -6.59
C LEU A 140 0.76 1.10 -8.00
N ASP A 141 1.28 1.86 -8.96
CA ASP A 141 1.45 1.41 -10.35
C ASP A 141 2.92 0.98 -10.57
N TRP A 142 3.20 -0.29 -10.29
CA TRP A 142 4.52 -0.88 -10.43
C TRP A 142 4.83 -1.26 -11.87
N ARG A 143 6.01 -0.84 -12.35
CA ARG A 143 6.53 -1.13 -13.71
C ARG A 143 7.90 -1.76 -13.63
N ASP A 144 8.15 -2.77 -14.46
CA ASP A 144 9.41 -3.49 -14.49
C ASP A 144 10.53 -2.60 -15.08
N ILE A 145 11.69 -2.64 -14.43
CA ILE A 145 12.96 -2.09 -14.93
C ILE A 145 13.81 -3.22 -15.46
N ALA A 146 14.06 -4.27 -14.64
CA ALA A 146 14.88 -5.41 -14.97
C ALA A 146 14.47 -6.66 -14.20
N THR A 147 14.62 -7.82 -14.81
CA THR A 147 14.67 -9.13 -14.12
C THR A 147 16.09 -9.42 -13.67
N GLY A 148 16.25 -10.24 -12.65
CA GLY A 148 17.58 -10.58 -12.15
C GLY A 148 17.55 -11.47 -10.92
N THR A 149 18.63 -11.44 -10.17
CA THR A 149 18.82 -12.25 -8.97
C THR A 149 19.09 -11.36 -7.76
N TYR A 150 18.34 -11.60 -6.68
CA TYR A 150 18.57 -10.98 -5.38
C TYR A 150 19.41 -11.88 -4.49
N TYR A 151 20.52 -11.36 -3.97
CA TYR A 151 21.47 -12.05 -3.09
C TYR A 151 21.34 -11.57 -1.66
N TYR A 152 21.34 -12.49 -0.71
CA TYR A 152 21.13 -12.21 0.71
C TYR A 152 22.44 -12.21 1.48
N SER A 153 22.73 -11.15 2.22
CA SER A 153 23.85 -11.11 3.16
C SER A 153 23.65 -11.99 4.40
N LYS A 154 22.41 -12.37 4.72
CA LYS A 154 22.05 -13.17 5.89
C LYS A 154 21.37 -14.47 5.53
N THR A 155 22.15 -15.40 4.99
CA THR A 155 21.68 -16.73 4.57
C THR A 155 21.07 -17.55 5.72
N ASN A 156 21.52 -17.32 6.96
CA ASN A 156 20.95 -17.95 8.14
C ASN A 156 19.56 -17.42 8.51
N VAL A 157 19.14 -16.28 7.95
CA VAL A 157 17.81 -15.68 8.12
C VAL A 157 16.92 -16.05 6.95
N SER A 158 17.40 -15.85 5.71
CA SER A 158 16.65 -16.16 4.48
C SER A 158 16.48 -17.64 4.21
N GLY A 159 17.40 -18.48 4.73
CA GLY A 159 17.46 -19.91 4.41
C GLY A 159 18.01 -20.21 3.01
N LYS A 160 18.46 -19.20 2.27
CA LYS A 160 18.97 -19.32 0.89
C LYS A 160 20.02 -18.24 0.59
N GLU A 161 20.86 -18.45 -0.40
CA GLU A 161 21.86 -17.47 -0.82
C GLU A 161 21.31 -16.43 -1.77
N SER A 162 20.37 -16.83 -2.61
CA SER A 162 19.76 -15.93 -3.60
C SER A 162 18.36 -16.38 -4.02
N SER A 163 17.65 -15.50 -4.73
CA SER A 163 16.38 -15.81 -5.39
C SER A 163 16.17 -14.98 -6.65
N PRO A 164 15.45 -15.51 -7.67
CA PRO A 164 14.98 -14.69 -8.78
C PRO A 164 14.11 -13.53 -8.27
N ALA A 165 14.27 -12.35 -8.84
CA ALA A 165 13.55 -11.16 -8.44
C ALA A 165 13.41 -10.18 -9.62
N THR A 166 12.57 -9.14 -9.46
CA THR A 166 12.37 -8.10 -10.46
C THR A 166 12.51 -6.72 -9.81
N LEU A 167 13.39 -5.90 -10.36
CA LEU A 167 13.47 -4.47 -10.00
C LEU A 167 12.32 -3.73 -10.69
N GLN A 168 11.56 -2.96 -9.91
CA GLN A 168 10.43 -2.17 -10.38
C GLN A 168 10.50 -0.74 -9.86
N TYR A 169 9.97 0.22 -10.65
CA TYR A 169 9.66 1.57 -10.18
C TYR A 169 8.15 1.75 -10.05
N CYS A 170 7.72 2.68 -9.21
CA CYS A 170 6.32 3.06 -9.08
C CYS A 170 6.01 4.25 -10.01
N ALA A 171 5.16 4.03 -11.03
CA ALA A 171 4.89 5.05 -12.05
C ALA A 171 4.07 6.25 -11.52
N ASN A 172 3.36 6.08 -10.41
CA ASN A 172 2.53 7.12 -9.80
C ASN A 172 3.03 7.63 -8.43
N VAL A 173 4.27 7.25 -8.05
CA VAL A 173 4.97 7.77 -6.87
C VAL A 173 6.44 7.96 -7.22
N ASP A 174 6.86 9.21 -7.39
CA ASP A 174 8.23 9.54 -7.76
C ASP A 174 9.25 9.01 -6.75
N GLY A 175 10.34 8.44 -7.27
CA GLY A 175 11.46 7.94 -6.47
C GLY A 175 11.13 6.71 -5.62
N LEU A 176 9.98 6.07 -5.80
CA LEU A 176 9.65 4.83 -5.12
C LEU A 176 9.96 3.62 -6.02
N TYR A 177 10.74 2.69 -5.46
CA TYR A 177 11.21 1.47 -6.13
C TYR A 177 10.93 0.25 -5.27
N ARG A 178 10.98 -0.94 -5.89
CA ARG A 178 11.04 -2.21 -5.15
C ARG A 178 11.81 -3.28 -5.90
N ILE A 179 12.39 -4.21 -5.14
CA ILE A 179 12.73 -5.53 -5.65
C ILE A 179 11.54 -6.45 -5.32
N LYS A 180 10.74 -6.76 -6.34
CA LYS A 180 9.59 -7.65 -6.21
C LYS A 180 10.09 -9.06 -5.93
N ASP A 181 9.40 -9.76 -5.03
CA ASP A 181 9.69 -11.14 -4.63
C ASP A 181 11.09 -11.34 -4.03
N ALA A 182 11.69 -10.25 -3.48
CA ALA A 182 12.97 -10.34 -2.79
C ALA A 182 12.94 -11.29 -1.59
N PHE A 183 11.82 -11.43 -0.90
CA PHE A 183 11.70 -12.21 0.34
C PHE A 183 10.73 -13.38 0.21
N ASN A 184 9.94 -13.65 1.24
CA ASN A 184 8.85 -14.62 1.16
C ASN A 184 7.73 -14.12 0.21
N PRO A 185 6.91 -15.00 -0.36
CA PRO A 185 5.82 -14.61 -1.24
C PRO A 185 4.97 -13.47 -0.67
N GLY A 186 4.79 -12.42 -1.47
CA GLY A 186 4.08 -11.20 -1.05
C GLY A 186 4.94 -10.14 -0.36
N TYR A 187 6.21 -10.42 -0.07
CA TYR A 187 7.13 -9.48 0.56
C TYR A 187 8.22 -9.02 -0.42
N SER A 188 8.18 -7.76 -0.78
CA SER A 188 9.17 -7.10 -1.64
C SER A 188 10.08 -6.20 -0.80
N LEU A 189 11.30 -5.94 -1.25
CA LEU A 189 12.14 -4.88 -0.70
C LEU A 189 11.74 -3.56 -1.34
N LYS A 190 11.05 -2.68 -0.62
CA LYS A 190 10.73 -1.31 -1.06
C LYS A 190 11.82 -0.36 -0.61
N PHE A 191 12.18 0.59 -1.48
CA PHE A 191 13.18 1.61 -1.19
C PHE A 191 12.87 2.90 -1.94
N THR A 192 13.48 4.01 -1.50
CA THR A 192 13.24 5.34 -2.08
C THR A 192 14.54 5.98 -2.54
N GLY A 193 14.53 6.59 -3.72
CA GLY A 193 15.58 7.47 -4.17
C GLY A 193 15.68 8.72 -3.30
N THR A 194 16.89 9.19 -3.06
CA THR A 194 17.14 10.42 -2.31
C THR A 194 17.32 11.65 -3.20
N GLY A 195 17.45 11.45 -4.52
CA GLY A 195 17.86 12.46 -5.48
C GLY A 195 19.37 12.75 -5.48
N SER A 196 20.14 12.22 -4.51
CA SER A 196 21.59 12.33 -4.48
C SER A 196 22.20 11.34 -5.46
N LYS A 197 23.08 11.81 -6.34
CA LYS A 197 23.73 11.01 -7.38
C LYS A 197 25.23 10.97 -7.17
N GLY A 198 25.86 9.88 -7.58
CA GLY A 198 27.29 9.67 -7.56
C GLY A 198 27.73 8.80 -8.73
N SER A 199 29.03 8.55 -8.80
CA SER A 199 29.64 7.62 -9.75
C SER A 199 30.88 6.98 -9.15
N ASP A 200 31.13 5.73 -9.50
CA ASP A 200 32.32 4.97 -9.12
C ASP A 200 32.77 4.05 -10.28
N ALA A 201 33.50 2.99 -9.97
CA ALA A 201 34.02 2.05 -10.96
C ALA A 201 32.90 1.22 -11.65
N ASP A 202 31.76 1.05 -10.99
CA ASP A 202 30.62 0.27 -11.48
C ASP A 202 29.60 1.13 -12.25
N GLY A 203 29.78 2.47 -12.23
CA GLY A 203 28.98 3.41 -13.03
C GLY A 203 28.34 4.55 -12.24
N ASN A 204 27.33 5.17 -12.84
CA ASN A 204 26.52 6.18 -12.20
C ASN A 204 25.46 5.52 -11.34
N PHE A 205 25.17 6.10 -10.17
CA PHE A 205 24.17 5.63 -9.25
C PHE A 205 23.35 6.75 -8.60
N GLU A 206 22.19 6.41 -8.09
CA GLU A 206 21.42 7.21 -7.14
C GLU A 206 21.55 6.57 -5.75
N VAL A 207 21.76 7.39 -4.73
CA VAL A 207 21.70 6.97 -3.32
C VAL A 207 20.25 6.71 -2.94
N VAL A 208 19.99 5.54 -2.33
CA VAL A 208 18.62 5.13 -1.95
C VAL A 208 18.49 4.87 -0.45
N ARG A 209 17.26 4.81 0.05
CA ARG A 209 16.93 4.54 1.46
C ARG A 209 16.01 3.34 1.57
N VAL A 210 16.32 2.46 2.53
CA VAL A 210 15.51 1.29 2.88
C VAL A 210 14.89 1.51 4.26
N ALA A 211 13.62 1.89 4.30
CA ALA A 211 12.87 2.01 5.55
C ALA A 211 12.63 0.63 6.18
N ALA A 212 12.40 0.61 7.50
CA ALA A 212 12.05 -0.62 8.21
C ALA A 212 10.78 -1.25 7.64
N GLN A 213 10.87 -2.54 7.26
CA GLN A 213 9.78 -3.27 6.63
C GLN A 213 9.88 -4.78 6.88
N PRO A 214 8.74 -5.51 6.85
CA PRO A 214 8.72 -6.95 7.08
C PRO A 214 9.31 -7.73 5.88
N THR A 215 9.88 -8.90 6.17
CA THR A 215 10.41 -9.84 5.16
C THR A 215 9.56 -11.09 4.98
N GLY A 216 8.58 -11.31 5.86
CA GLY A 216 7.80 -12.56 5.91
C GLY A 216 8.60 -13.76 6.41
N TYR A 217 9.85 -13.58 6.83
CA TYR A 217 10.61 -14.62 7.53
C TYR A 217 10.31 -14.58 9.02
N THR A 218 10.52 -15.72 9.69
CA THR A 218 10.48 -15.84 11.14
C THR A 218 11.81 -16.37 11.66
N TYR A 219 12.27 -15.89 12.80
CA TYR A 219 13.52 -16.33 13.42
C TYR A 219 13.26 -17.07 14.73
N GLY A 220 12.89 -18.34 14.59
CA GLY A 220 12.59 -19.23 15.72
C GLY A 220 11.59 -18.60 16.69
N LYS A 221 11.90 -18.64 18.00
CA LYS A 221 11.05 -18.06 19.07
C LYS A 221 11.05 -16.54 19.13
N TYR A 222 11.91 -15.88 18.35
CA TYR A 222 12.07 -14.42 18.40
C TYR A 222 11.11 -13.69 17.44
N GLY A 223 10.31 -14.44 16.66
CA GLY A 223 9.23 -13.89 15.86
C GLY A 223 9.65 -13.37 14.49
N ASP A 224 8.87 -12.41 13.99
CA ASP A 224 8.96 -11.93 12.63
C ASP A 224 10.21 -11.08 12.39
N VAL A 225 10.83 -11.33 11.24
CA VAL A 225 12.04 -10.63 10.79
C VAL A 225 11.66 -9.43 9.93
N SER A 226 12.26 -8.30 10.27
CA SER A 226 12.22 -7.08 9.47
C SER A 226 13.62 -6.73 8.95
N ILE A 227 13.65 -5.89 7.90
CA ILE A 227 14.85 -5.33 7.30
C ILE A 227 14.77 -3.80 7.28
N ARG A 228 15.91 -3.12 7.36
CA ARG A 228 16.06 -1.68 7.20
C ARG A 228 17.50 -1.33 6.81
N ASP A 229 17.75 -0.12 6.31
CA ASP A 229 19.13 0.34 6.15
C ASP A 229 19.82 0.55 7.51
N VAL A 230 21.14 0.41 7.53
CA VAL A 230 21.93 0.54 8.77
C VAL A 230 21.83 1.95 9.34
N ALA A 231 21.77 2.97 8.49
CA ALA A 231 21.61 4.36 8.90
C ALA A 231 20.32 4.62 9.69
N THR A 232 19.21 3.95 9.34
CA THR A 232 17.94 4.05 10.07
C THR A 232 18.09 3.60 11.52
N TRP A 233 18.94 2.63 11.79
CA TRP A 233 19.20 2.12 13.13
C TRP A 233 20.28 2.89 13.86
N GLN A 234 21.40 3.22 13.18
CA GLN A 234 22.56 3.86 13.79
C GLN A 234 22.52 5.40 13.75
N ASN A 235 21.58 5.96 12.99
CA ASN A 235 21.52 7.41 12.73
C ASN A 235 22.87 7.95 12.19
N SER A 236 23.44 7.26 11.22
CA SER A 236 24.72 7.54 10.56
C SER A 236 24.52 7.83 9.06
N ASP A 237 25.61 8.13 8.39
CA ASP A 237 25.60 8.33 6.92
C ASP A 237 25.82 6.99 6.15
N ASP A 238 25.77 5.84 6.82
CA ASP A 238 25.99 4.53 6.19
C ASP A 238 24.96 4.21 5.10
N TYR A 239 23.81 4.94 5.03
CA TYR A 239 22.87 4.84 3.93
C TYR A 239 23.47 5.27 2.58
N LEU A 240 24.57 6.00 2.57
CA LEU A 240 25.27 6.37 1.32
C LEU A 240 25.82 5.14 0.59
N ASP A 241 25.95 4.02 1.29
CA ASP A 241 26.31 2.73 0.72
C ASP A 241 25.13 2.02 0.05
N ASN A 242 23.90 2.55 0.16
CA ASN A 242 22.75 2.03 -0.56
C ASN A 242 22.64 2.73 -1.91
N GLN A 243 22.82 1.99 -2.97
CA GLN A 243 22.97 2.54 -4.31
C GLN A 243 22.13 1.77 -5.32
N MET A 244 21.49 2.49 -6.22
CA MET A 244 20.85 1.94 -7.41
C MET A 244 21.56 2.52 -8.63
N TYR A 245 22.19 1.67 -9.42
CA TYR A 245 22.96 2.02 -10.61
C TYR A 245 22.07 2.16 -11.86
N GLU A 246 22.50 2.96 -12.82
CA GLU A 246 21.82 3.07 -14.12
C GLU A 246 21.74 1.74 -14.87
N SER A 247 22.65 0.80 -14.58
CA SER A 247 22.62 -0.59 -15.10
C SER A 247 21.45 -1.41 -14.54
N GLY A 248 20.78 -0.95 -13.48
CA GLY A 248 19.79 -1.71 -12.71
C GLY A 248 20.40 -2.52 -11.57
N TYR A 249 21.74 -2.58 -11.45
CA TYR A 249 22.36 -3.16 -10.26
C TYR A 249 21.99 -2.34 -9.02
N CYS A 250 21.69 -3.03 -7.90
CA CYS A 250 21.42 -2.38 -6.63
C CYS A 250 22.24 -3.03 -5.52
N ASN A 251 22.75 -2.19 -4.64
CA ASN A 251 23.52 -2.56 -3.47
C ASN A 251 22.92 -1.93 -2.23
N PHE A 252 22.64 -2.73 -1.18
CA PHE A 252 21.92 -2.29 0.01
C PHE A 252 22.69 -2.67 1.28
N TRP A 253 23.23 -1.70 2.01
CA TRP A 253 23.80 -1.90 3.34
C TRP A 253 22.67 -1.97 4.37
N VAL A 254 22.23 -3.17 4.71
CA VAL A 254 21.01 -3.41 5.49
C VAL A 254 21.25 -4.19 6.77
N GLN A 255 20.33 -4.04 7.70
CA GLN A 255 20.23 -4.77 8.94
C GLN A 255 18.98 -5.64 8.94
N TYR A 256 19.13 -6.92 9.25
CA TYR A 256 18.02 -7.80 9.62
C TYR A 256 17.81 -7.79 11.12
N PHE A 257 16.57 -7.69 11.57
CA PHE A 257 16.24 -7.60 12.99
C PHE A 257 14.89 -8.21 13.34
N VAL A 258 14.72 -8.55 14.60
CA VAL A 258 13.46 -8.94 15.25
C VAL A 258 13.16 -7.95 16.37
N SER A 259 11.97 -7.99 16.96
CA SER A 259 11.63 -7.11 18.10
C SER A 259 12.60 -7.22 19.28
N ALA A 260 13.19 -8.41 19.46
CA ALA A 260 14.13 -8.70 20.54
C ALA A 260 15.58 -8.24 20.26
N GLY A 261 15.94 -7.89 19.02
CA GLY A 261 17.28 -7.44 18.70
C GLY A 261 17.73 -7.62 17.26
N ASN A 262 19.01 -7.38 17.05
CA ASN A 262 19.69 -7.40 15.77
C ASN A 262 20.09 -8.84 15.38
N LEU A 263 19.81 -9.24 14.14
CA LEU A 263 20.26 -10.51 13.55
C LEU A 263 21.52 -10.36 12.69
N GLY A 264 22.02 -9.15 12.55
CA GLY A 264 23.22 -8.80 11.80
C GLY A 264 22.91 -7.89 10.62
N TYR A 265 23.98 -7.37 10.02
CA TYR A 265 23.94 -6.49 8.86
C TYR A 265 24.93 -6.98 7.81
N GLY A 266 24.74 -6.52 6.59
CA GLY A 266 25.56 -6.85 5.44
C GLY A 266 24.99 -6.24 4.18
N TYR A 267 25.69 -6.47 3.06
CA TYR A 267 25.23 -6.04 1.75
C TYR A 267 24.29 -7.07 1.16
N ASP A 268 23.06 -6.66 0.91
CA ASP A 268 22.17 -7.39 0.01
C ASP A 268 22.28 -6.75 -1.38
N GLU A 269 22.18 -7.55 -2.43
CA GLU A 269 22.42 -7.09 -3.79
C GLU A 269 21.32 -7.58 -4.74
N PHE A 270 20.96 -6.75 -5.71
CA PHE A 270 20.19 -7.17 -6.87
C PHE A 270 21.07 -7.04 -8.12
N VAL A 271 21.28 -8.16 -8.82
CA VAL A 271 22.07 -8.23 -10.05
C VAL A 271 21.12 -8.46 -11.22
N PRO A 272 20.96 -7.49 -12.14
CA PRO A 272 20.13 -7.66 -13.34
C PRO A 272 20.74 -8.69 -14.31
N GLU A 273 19.87 -9.35 -15.10
CA GLU A 273 20.26 -10.26 -16.20
C GLU A 273 20.70 -9.51 -17.45
#